data_6b6f96b0e1a1f7376d0c87bc98e57d44
#
_entry.id   6b6f96b0e1a1f7376d0c87bc98e57d44
#
_cell.length_a   1.000
_cell.length_b   1.000
_cell.length_c   1.000
_cell.angle_alpha   90.00
_cell.angle_beta   90.00
_cell.angle_gamma   90.00
#
_symmetry.space_group_name_H-M   'P 1'
#
loop_
_entity.id
_entity.type
_entity.pdbx_description
1 polymer ?
#
loop_
_entity_poly.entity_id
_entity_poly.type
_entity_poly.pdbx_seq_one_letter_code
_entity_poly.pdbx_strand_id
1 'polypeptide(L)'
;MKKLICVFLVICMLFSLTGCAEKVLGSAVFLFLVATSDDSAGKNDVFEFVSDNEEELLKAIENGDFSAFENKGFIKDIDPDEVVVDFSCGGAGVGSGTSYVGFYYTTDNDMTAVWCAPSSASLLTPSGNGFEWQESNGDNRYYTEHICGNFYYYEASF
;
A
#
# COMPACT_ATOMS: atom_id res chain seq x y z
N MET A 1 24.66 4.49 9.48
CA MET A 1 23.82 3.38 9.94
C MET A 1 24.48 2.51 11.01
N LYS A 2 25.65 1.92 10.80
CA LYS A 2 26.30 1.03 11.81
C LYS A 2 26.51 1.69 13.18
N LYS A 3 26.84 2.98 13.27
CA LYS A 3 27.04 3.70 14.54
C LYS A 3 25.73 3.92 15.31
N LEU A 4 24.60 4.10 14.61
CA LEU A 4 23.28 4.29 15.24
C LEU A 4 22.78 2.99 15.88
N ILE A 5 23.02 1.85 15.22
CA ILE A 5 22.66 0.52 15.72
C ILE A 5 23.43 0.19 17.02
N CYS A 6 24.72 0.53 17.08
CA CYS A 6 25.53 0.32 18.30
C CYS A 6 25.02 1.15 19.47
N VAL A 7 24.65 2.41 19.26
CA VAL A 7 24.11 3.29 20.32
C VAL A 7 22.76 2.74 20.84
N PHE A 8 21.91 2.26 19.95
CA PHE A 8 20.62 1.67 20.33
C PHE A 8 20.78 0.40 21.16
N LEU A 9 21.69 -0.49 20.75
CA LEU A 9 22.00 -1.73 21.51
C LEU A 9 22.54 -1.42 22.92
N VAL A 10 23.36 -0.40 23.08
CA VAL A 10 23.88 0.03 24.40
C VAL A 10 22.73 0.57 25.26
N ILE A 11 21.81 1.34 24.72
CA ILE A 11 20.64 1.87 25.44
C ILE A 11 19.74 0.72 25.88
N CYS A 12 19.46 -0.26 25.02
CA CYS A 12 18.67 -1.45 25.36
C CYS A 12 19.31 -2.28 26.48
N MET A 13 20.63 -2.43 26.48
CA MET A 13 21.36 -3.14 27.58
C MET A 13 21.29 -2.39 28.91
N LEU A 14 21.28 -1.06 28.91
CA LEU A 14 21.15 -0.26 30.15
C LEU A 14 19.75 -0.36 30.77
N PHE A 15 18.70 -0.52 29.98
CA PHE A 15 17.32 -0.68 30.45
C PHE A 15 17.01 -2.09 30.99
N SER A 16 17.72 -3.12 30.52
CA SER A 16 17.52 -4.51 30.99
C SER A 16 17.99 -4.74 32.44
N LEU A 17 18.77 -3.81 33.02
CA LEU A 17 19.28 -3.92 34.40
C LEU A 17 18.28 -3.40 35.47
N THR A 18 17.16 -2.83 35.09
CA THR A 18 16.21 -2.17 36.05
C THR A 18 14.89 -2.91 36.28
N GLY A 19 14.75 -4.16 35.83
CA GLY A 19 13.63 -5.05 36.22
C GLY A 19 12.20 -4.64 35.80
N CYS A 20 12.01 -3.48 35.15
CA CYS A 20 10.70 -2.98 34.68
C CYS A 20 10.56 -2.99 33.15
N ALA A 21 11.48 -3.65 32.45
CA ALA A 21 11.68 -3.41 31.00
C ALA A 21 10.89 -4.33 30.05
N GLU A 22 10.26 -5.40 30.51
CA GLU A 22 9.67 -6.38 29.57
C GLU A 22 8.50 -5.82 28.74
N LYS A 23 7.66 -4.98 29.33
CA LYS A 23 6.52 -4.39 28.60
C LYS A 23 6.92 -3.22 27.70
N VAL A 24 7.92 -2.45 28.11
CA VAL A 24 8.38 -1.26 27.35
C VAL A 24 9.29 -1.68 26.20
N LEU A 25 10.12 -2.69 26.39
CA LEU A 25 11.02 -3.19 25.35
C LEU A 25 10.24 -3.85 24.20
N GLY A 26 9.20 -4.62 24.49
CA GLY A 26 8.33 -5.23 23.49
C GLY A 26 7.66 -4.18 22.61
N SER A 27 7.13 -3.12 23.20
CA SER A 27 6.48 -2.03 22.46
C SER A 27 7.47 -1.19 21.64
N ALA A 28 8.66 -0.90 22.18
CA ALA A 28 9.68 -0.12 21.47
C ALA A 28 10.32 -0.89 20.31
N VAL A 29 10.55 -2.20 20.47
CA VAL A 29 11.07 -3.05 19.39
C VAL A 29 9.99 -3.25 18.31
N PHE A 30 8.74 -3.42 18.69
CA PHE A 30 7.62 -3.54 17.77
C PHE A 30 7.42 -2.23 16.96
N LEU A 31 7.42 -1.08 17.62
CA LEU A 31 7.34 0.23 16.96
C LEU A 31 8.54 0.49 16.01
N PHE A 32 9.74 0.05 16.39
CA PHE A 32 10.91 0.19 15.54
C PHE A 32 10.85 -0.73 14.30
N LEU A 33 10.36 -1.97 14.46
CA LEU A 33 10.17 -2.91 13.34
C LEU A 33 9.08 -2.44 12.38
N VAL A 34 7.98 -1.90 12.90
CA VAL A 34 6.90 -1.33 12.07
C VAL A 34 7.36 -0.06 11.35
N ALA A 35 8.12 0.82 12.03
CA ALA A 35 8.64 2.05 11.42
C ALA A 35 9.75 1.81 10.37
N THR A 36 10.36 0.62 10.32
CA THR A 36 11.40 0.28 9.32
C THR A 36 10.87 -0.52 8.13
N SER A 37 9.58 -0.88 8.14
CA SER A 37 8.93 -1.66 7.07
C SER A 37 8.04 -0.82 6.14
N ASP A 38 8.10 0.50 6.21
CA ASP A 38 7.37 1.40 5.32
C ASP A 38 8.11 1.49 3.96
N ASP A 39 8.04 0.39 3.21
CA ASP A 39 8.58 0.23 1.85
C ASP A 39 7.44 0.38 0.83
N SER A 40 6.34 1.04 1.24
CA SER A 40 5.23 1.37 0.37
C SER A 40 5.57 2.61 -0.47
N ALA A 41 5.20 2.56 -1.75
CA ALA A 41 5.35 3.71 -2.63
C ALA A 41 4.49 4.89 -2.13
N GLY A 42 5.03 6.09 -2.20
CA GLY A 42 4.25 7.30 -1.99
C GLY A 42 3.24 7.48 -3.13
N LYS A 43 2.08 8.09 -2.84
CA LYS A 43 1.05 8.37 -3.84
C LYS A 43 1.62 9.07 -5.09
N ASN A 44 2.44 10.10 -4.91
CA ASN A 44 3.03 10.84 -6.01
C ASN A 44 3.95 9.98 -6.89
N ASP A 45 4.69 9.04 -6.27
CA ASP A 45 5.57 8.13 -7.00
C ASP A 45 4.76 7.18 -7.90
N VAL A 46 3.59 6.70 -7.41
CA VAL A 46 2.67 5.88 -8.20
C VAL A 46 2.08 6.68 -9.37
N PHE A 47 1.63 7.91 -9.11
CA PHE A 47 1.06 8.77 -10.16
C PHE A 47 2.07 9.07 -11.27
N GLU A 48 3.29 9.46 -10.91
CA GLU A 48 4.38 9.72 -11.87
C GLU A 48 4.70 8.45 -12.66
N PHE A 49 4.89 7.33 -11.97
CA PHE A 49 5.20 6.06 -12.62
C PHE A 49 4.13 5.61 -13.63
N VAL A 50 2.85 5.64 -13.25
CA VAL A 50 1.76 5.21 -14.14
C VAL A 50 1.64 6.15 -15.33
N SER A 51 1.71 7.46 -15.11
CA SER A 51 1.64 8.46 -16.20
C SER A 51 2.79 8.34 -17.19
N ASP A 52 4.00 8.06 -16.70
CA ASP A 52 5.20 7.93 -17.54
C ASP A 52 5.27 6.59 -18.30
N ASN A 53 4.55 5.57 -17.83
CA ASN A 53 4.60 4.23 -18.41
C ASN A 53 3.23 3.76 -18.94
N GLU A 54 2.25 4.65 -19.16
CA GLU A 54 0.88 4.28 -19.54
C GLU A 54 0.83 3.37 -20.79
N GLU A 55 1.55 3.73 -21.85
CA GLU A 55 1.57 2.93 -23.09
C GLU A 55 2.19 1.54 -22.89
N GLU A 56 3.24 1.44 -22.07
CA GLU A 56 3.91 0.17 -21.80
C GLU A 56 3.05 -0.73 -20.90
N LEU A 57 2.37 -0.16 -19.91
CA LEU A 57 1.41 -0.84 -19.06
C LEU A 57 0.23 -1.39 -19.87
N LEU A 58 -0.34 -0.59 -20.77
CA LEU A 58 -1.42 -1.03 -21.65
C LEU A 58 -0.99 -2.20 -22.55
N LYS A 59 0.22 -2.14 -23.12
CA LYS A 59 0.77 -3.25 -23.91
C LYS A 59 0.98 -4.52 -23.07
N ALA A 60 1.43 -4.37 -21.84
CA ALA A 60 1.59 -5.51 -20.93
C ALA A 60 0.24 -6.17 -20.63
N ILE A 61 -0.79 -5.36 -20.36
CA ILE A 61 -2.16 -5.82 -20.11
C ILE A 61 -2.73 -6.53 -21.35
N GLU A 62 -2.61 -5.94 -22.54
CA GLU A 62 -3.10 -6.51 -23.79
C GLU A 62 -2.44 -7.86 -24.13
N ASN A 63 -1.15 -8.00 -23.83
CA ASN A 63 -0.39 -9.21 -24.14
C ASN A 63 -0.37 -10.25 -23.00
N GLY A 64 -0.84 -9.87 -21.79
CA GLY A 64 -0.71 -10.70 -20.59
C GLY A 64 0.75 -10.94 -20.17
N ASP A 65 1.67 -10.05 -20.55
CA ASP A 65 3.11 -10.16 -20.24
C ASP A 65 3.56 -8.97 -19.35
N PHE A 66 3.70 -9.24 -18.06
CA PHE A 66 4.07 -8.28 -17.03
C PHE A 66 5.55 -8.35 -16.63
N SER A 67 6.36 -9.16 -17.33
CA SER A 67 7.78 -9.40 -16.99
C SER A 67 8.63 -8.12 -16.91
N ALA A 68 8.26 -7.08 -17.66
CA ALA A 68 8.92 -5.78 -17.61
C ALA A 68 8.65 -4.99 -16.31
N PHE A 69 7.59 -5.34 -15.58
CA PHE A 69 7.13 -4.66 -14.37
C PHE A 69 7.30 -5.49 -13.10
N GLU A 70 7.47 -6.81 -13.21
CA GLU A 70 7.75 -7.67 -12.07
C GLU A 70 9.01 -7.22 -11.32
N ASN A 71 8.87 -6.93 -10.04
CA ASN A 71 9.94 -6.42 -9.17
C ASN A 71 10.58 -5.09 -9.64
N LYS A 72 9.87 -4.30 -10.46
CA LYS A 72 10.33 -2.99 -10.93
C LYS A 72 9.97 -1.92 -9.90
N GLY A 73 10.99 -1.35 -9.28
CA GLY A 73 10.81 -0.26 -8.31
C GLY A 73 10.01 -0.71 -7.08
N PHE A 74 8.86 -0.11 -6.90
CA PHE A 74 7.96 -0.35 -5.77
C PHE A 74 6.84 -1.37 -6.06
N ILE A 75 6.68 -1.87 -7.29
CA ILE A 75 5.69 -2.92 -7.59
C ILE A 75 6.13 -4.21 -6.91
N LYS A 76 5.29 -4.77 -6.06
CA LYS A 76 5.53 -5.97 -5.27
C LYS A 76 4.86 -7.20 -5.84
N ASP A 77 3.67 -7.02 -6.41
CA ASP A 77 2.85 -8.09 -6.97
C ASP A 77 1.95 -7.56 -8.08
N ILE A 78 1.59 -8.40 -9.04
CA ILE A 78 0.67 -8.07 -10.13
C ILE A 78 -0.35 -9.21 -10.22
N ASP A 79 -1.61 -8.90 -10.02
CA ASP A 79 -2.72 -9.86 -10.10
C ASP A 79 -3.62 -9.52 -11.29
N PRO A 80 -3.46 -10.23 -12.43
CA PRO A 80 -4.26 -10.01 -13.62
C PRO A 80 -5.57 -10.82 -13.57
N ASP A 81 -6.69 -10.14 -13.72
CA ASP A 81 -8.01 -10.73 -13.96
C ASP A 81 -8.56 -10.22 -15.32
N GLU A 82 -9.64 -10.82 -15.82
CA GLU A 82 -10.26 -10.46 -17.11
C GLU A 82 -10.76 -9.01 -17.15
N VAL A 83 -11.18 -8.46 -16.03
CA VAL A 83 -11.80 -7.13 -15.92
C VAL A 83 -10.89 -6.11 -15.27
N VAL A 84 -10.03 -6.55 -14.36
CA VAL A 84 -9.15 -5.69 -13.57
C VAL A 84 -7.73 -6.27 -13.52
N VAL A 85 -6.72 -5.41 -13.56
CA VAL A 85 -5.35 -5.78 -13.27
C VAL A 85 -4.88 -4.96 -12.08
N ASP A 86 -4.60 -5.63 -10.97
CA ASP A 86 -4.10 -5.00 -9.74
C ASP A 86 -2.58 -5.02 -9.68
N PHE A 87 -1.99 -3.87 -9.39
CA PHE A 87 -0.55 -3.68 -9.18
C PHE A 87 -0.33 -3.26 -7.73
N SER A 88 -0.02 -4.22 -6.88
CA SER A 88 0.29 -3.97 -5.47
C SER A 88 1.65 -3.27 -5.34
N CYS A 89 1.66 -2.10 -4.71
CA CYS A 89 2.86 -1.29 -4.51
C CYS A 89 3.38 -1.34 -3.06
N GLY A 90 2.81 -2.20 -2.25
CA GLY A 90 3.23 -2.43 -0.88
C GLY A 90 2.09 -2.36 0.11
N GLY A 91 2.45 -2.61 1.36
CA GLY A 91 1.53 -2.58 2.49
C GLY A 91 2.30 -2.67 3.79
N ALA A 92 1.70 -2.19 4.85
CA ALA A 92 2.26 -2.24 6.19
C ALA A 92 1.21 -2.71 7.18
N GLY A 93 1.61 -3.46 8.19
CA GLY A 93 0.73 -3.88 9.26
C GLY A 93 0.85 -5.34 9.63
N VAL A 94 0.13 -5.71 10.68
CA VAL A 94 0.04 -7.10 11.19
C VAL A 94 -1.38 -7.35 11.67
N GLY A 95 -1.98 -8.42 11.18
CA GLY A 95 -3.34 -8.83 11.58
C GLY A 95 -4.40 -7.85 11.07
N SER A 96 -5.29 -7.39 11.95
CA SER A 96 -6.41 -6.48 11.61
C SER A 96 -6.01 -5.01 11.45
N GLY A 97 -4.74 -4.68 11.39
CA GLY A 97 -4.24 -3.32 11.19
C GLY A 97 -3.33 -3.26 9.96
N THR A 98 -3.74 -3.86 8.85
CA THR A 98 -2.95 -3.90 7.61
C THR A 98 -3.43 -2.81 6.66
N SER A 99 -2.48 -2.04 6.11
CA SER A 99 -2.72 -1.08 5.03
C SER A 99 -2.10 -1.57 3.73
N TYR A 100 -2.72 -1.22 2.62
CA TYR A 100 -2.30 -1.57 1.27
C TYR A 100 -2.28 -0.33 0.40
N VAL A 101 -1.32 -0.26 -0.52
CA VAL A 101 -1.18 0.80 -1.51
C VAL A 101 -0.91 0.17 -2.87
N GLY A 102 -1.56 0.68 -3.89
CA GLY A 102 -1.37 0.21 -5.26
C GLY A 102 -2.06 1.07 -6.30
N PHE A 103 -2.06 0.55 -7.50
CA PHE A 103 -2.88 1.07 -8.60
C PHE A 103 -3.48 -0.09 -9.38
N TYR A 104 -4.57 0.15 -10.06
CA TYR A 104 -5.22 -0.86 -10.88
C TYR A 104 -5.70 -0.28 -12.21
N TYR A 105 -5.80 -1.16 -13.19
CA TYR A 105 -6.45 -0.89 -14.46
C TYR A 105 -7.81 -1.58 -14.48
N THR A 106 -8.83 -0.92 -15.01
CA THR A 106 -10.16 -1.52 -15.19
C THR A 106 -10.73 -1.19 -16.57
N THR A 107 -11.36 -2.17 -17.22
CA THR A 107 -11.88 -2.02 -18.59
C THR A 107 -13.14 -1.14 -18.65
N ASP A 108 -13.88 -1.02 -17.58
CA ASP A 108 -15.20 -0.36 -17.48
C ASP A 108 -15.23 0.91 -16.65
N ASN A 109 -14.05 1.42 -16.23
CA ASN A 109 -13.91 2.58 -15.35
C ASN A 109 -14.59 2.42 -13.97
N ASP A 110 -14.70 1.21 -13.46
CA ASP A 110 -15.26 0.98 -12.12
C ASP A 110 -14.23 1.29 -11.03
N MET A 111 -14.49 2.34 -10.26
CA MET A 111 -13.64 2.74 -9.11
C MET A 111 -13.68 1.75 -7.94
N THR A 112 -14.50 0.71 -8.02
CA THR A 112 -14.64 -0.35 -7.02
C THR A 112 -14.25 -1.72 -7.56
N ALA A 113 -13.54 -1.78 -8.69
CA ALA A 113 -13.16 -3.05 -9.32
C ALA A 113 -12.09 -3.82 -8.55
N VAL A 114 -11.21 -3.14 -7.79
CA VAL A 114 -10.14 -3.80 -7.03
C VAL A 114 -10.70 -4.53 -5.79
N TRP A 115 -10.05 -5.63 -5.42
CA TRP A 115 -10.51 -6.56 -4.37
C TRP A 115 -10.77 -5.93 -2.99
N CYS A 116 -10.07 -4.84 -2.66
CA CYS A 116 -10.17 -4.15 -1.37
C CYS A 116 -11.22 -3.03 -1.34
N ALA A 117 -11.89 -2.78 -2.48
CA ALA A 117 -12.89 -1.73 -2.60
C ALA A 117 -14.23 -2.10 -1.92
N PRO A 118 -15.06 -1.12 -1.58
CA PRO A 118 -16.43 -1.39 -1.13
C PRO A 118 -17.25 -2.05 -2.25
N SER A 119 -18.30 -2.76 -1.87
CA SER A 119 -19.14 -3.53 -2.79
C SER A 119 -19.92 -2.73 -3.85
N SER A 120 -19.88 -1.41 -3.77
CA SER A 120 -20.57 -0.52 -4.72
C SER A 120 -19.97 0.89 -4.69
N ALA A 121 -19.80 1.51 -5.85
CA ALA A 121 -19.40 2.89 -6.01
C ALA A 121 -20.35 3.91 -5.33
N SER A 122 -21.61 3.53 -5.09
CA SER A 122 -22.57 4.38 -4.36
C SER A 122 -22.22 4.58 -2.89
N LEU A 123 -21.31 3.79 -2.34
CA LEU A 123 -20.79 3.93 -0.98
C LEU A 123 -19.61 4.92 -0.90
N LEU A 124 -19.03 5.30 -2.03
CA LEU A 124 -17.94 6.25 -2.10
C LEU A 124 -18.42 7.68 -1.90
N THR A 125 -17.67 8.46 -1.15
CA THR A 125 -17.89 9.90 -0.94
C THR A 125 -16.72 10.69 -1.48
N PRO A 126 -16.93 11.87 -2.11
CA PRO A 126 -15.83 12.70 -2.59
C PRO A 126 -14.87 13.10 -1.47
N SER A 127 -13.55 12.94 -1.71
CA SER A 127 -12.49 13.28 -0.75
C SER A 127 -11.24 13.78 -1.52
N GLY A 128 -10.93 15.07 -1.38
CA GLY A 128 -9.84 15.68 -2.15
C GLY A 128 -10.06 15.58 -3.66
N ASN A 129 -9.13 14.97 -4.37
CA ASN A 129 -9.23 14.73 -5.82
C ASN A 129 -9.84 13.35 -6.16
N GLY A 130 -10.13 12.54 -5.16
CA GLY A 130 -10.62 11.18 -5.31
C GLY A 130 -11.89 10.92 -4.52
N PHE A 131 -12.05 9.67 -4.13
CA PHE A 131 -13.21 9.17 -3.41
C PHE A 131 -12.74 8.30 -2.24
N GLU A 132 -13.48 8.34 -1.15
CA GLU A 132 -13.21 7.54 0.03
C GLU A 132 -14.44 6.77 0.49
N TRP A 133 -14.20 5.68 1.18
CA TRP A 133 -15.18 4.94 1.94
C TRP A 133 -14.61 4.57 3.30
N GLN A 134 -15.46 4.59 4.30
CA GLN A 134 -15.18 4.09 5.63
C GLN A 134 -16.32 3.22 6.12
N GLU A 135 -15.98 2.09 6.70
CA GLU A 135 -16.95 1.19 7.31
C GLU A 135 -17.66 1.87 8.49
N SER A 136 -19.01 1.79 8.54
CA SER A 136 -19.81 2.54 9.50
C SER A 136 -19.61 2.09 10.96
N ASN A 137 -19.26 0.82 11.19
CA ASN A 137 -19.07 0.22 12.52
C ASN A 137 -17.74 -0.53 12.64
N GLY A 138 -16.76 -0.17 11.83
CA GLY A 138 -15.43 -0.77 11.79
C GLY A 138 -14.35 0.25 11.52
N ASP A 139 -13.15 -0.23 11.30
CA ASP A 139 -11.95 0.57 11.01
C ASP A 139 -11.48 0.44 9.55
N ASN A 140 -12.18 -0.36 8.75
CA ASN A 140 -11.88 -0.54 7.34
C ASN A 140 -12.07 0.78 6.57
N ARG A 141 -11.09 1.11 5.73
CA ARG A 141 -11.08 2.31 4.90
C ARG A 141 -10.60 1.97 3.50
N TYR A 142 -11.11 2.73 2.54
CA TYR A 142 -10.68 2.67 1.15
C TYR A 142 -10.64 4.08 0.58
N TYR A 143 -9.61 4.38 -0.19
CA TYR A 143 -9.50 5.60 -0.98
C TYR A 143 -9.11 5.22 -2.40
N THR A 144 -9.66 5.92 -3.39
CA THR A 144 -9.29 5.77 -4.80
C THR A 144 -9.26 7.11 -5.50
N GLU A 145 -8.36 7.25 -6.47
CA GLU A 145 -8.23 8.45 -7.29
C GLU A 145 -7.81 8.07 -8.72
N HIS A 146 -8.45 8.70 -9.69
CA HIS A 146 -8.11 8.51 -11.10
C HIS A 146 -6.72 9.06 -11.40
N ILE A 147 -5.88 8.29 -12.10
CA ILE A 147 -4.54 8.70 -12.53
C ILE A 147 -4.58 9.20 -13.98
N CYS A 148 -4.73 8.29 -14.92
CA CYS A 148 -4.86 8.58 -16.36
C CYS A 148 -5.56 7.38 -17.03
N GLY A 149 -6.15 7.59 -18.21
CA GLY A 149 -6.85 6.54 -18.95
C GLY A 149 -7.83 5.76 -18.07
N ASN A 150 -7.63 4.47 -17.94
CA ASN A 150 -8.41 3.58 -17.09
C ASN A 150 -7.61 3.12 -15.84
N PHE A 151 -6.58 3.87 -15.45
CA PHE A 151 -5.76 3.60 -14.27
C PHE A 151 -6.24 4.41 -13.07
N TYR A 152 -6.31 3.74 -11.92
CA TYR A 152 -6.72 4.29 -10.64
C TYR A 152 -5.72 3.93 -9.54
N TYR A 153 -5.42 4.87 -8.69
CA TYR A 153 -4.70 4.69 -7.45
C TYR A 153 -5.64 4.19 -6.36
N TYR A 154 -5.13 3.39 -5.41
CA TYR A 154 -5.87 3.05 -4.20
C TYR A 154 -4.99 2.99 -2.95
N GLU A 155 -5.63 3.30 -1.82
CA GLU A 155 -5.18 2.99 -0.48
C GLU A 155 -6.30 2.25 0.25
N ALA A 156 -5.96 1.21 1.00
CA ALA A 156 -6.91 0.47 1.81
C ALA A 156 -6.31 0.13 3.18
N SER A 157 -7.15 0.03 4.20
CA SER A 157 -6.78 -0.45 5.54
C SER A 157 -7.89 -1.29 6.13
N PHE A 158 -7.51 -2.38 6.81
CA PHE A 158 -8.40 -3.38 7.41
C PHE A 158 -7.96 -3.74 8.82
#